data_1481807d2d7b207bb9321845cc252139
#
_entry.id   1481807d2d7b207bb9321845cc252139
#
_cell.length_a   1.000
_cell.length_b   1.000
_cell.length_c   1.000
_cell.angle_alpha   90.00
_cell.angle_beta   90.00
_cell.angle_gamma   90.00
#
_symmetry.space_group_name_H-M   'P 1'
#
loop_
_entity.id
_entity.type
_entity.pdbx_description
1 polymer ?
#
loop_
_entity_poly.entity_id
_entity_poly.type
_entity_poly.pdbx_seq_one_letter_code
_entity_poly.pdbx_strand_id
1 'polypeptide(L)'
;VSTTTLKRRETLTEIFEDIFDEADALADVDEGTGKQLSQLVRQLRSVEQQIEDTEQHLKTLKAEKQKLSIESIPNLMDEMGVERLDVDGVSVERKLIVQASIPVANREQAFEWLRDNHLDDIIKNDVVCSFGKGQDNLAGDVVGILQEKGFPVTTKTYVHPSTLKAFVKERFENGKPIDLDLFGAFITNAAQIRRKA
;
A
#
# COMPACT_ATOMS: atom_id res chain seq x y z
N VAL A 1 -15.80 17.63 -41.99
CA VAL A 1 -15.55 16.23 -42.39
C VAL A 1 -15.50 15.41 -41.11
N SER A 2 -16.63 14.75 -40.81
CA SER A 2 -16.79 13.91 -39.61
C SER A 2 -16.08 12.58 -39.82
N THR A 3 -15.14 12.26 -38.93
CA THR A 3 -14.55 10.94 -38.87
C THR A 3 -15.30 10.13 -37.80
N THR A 4 -16.27 9.36 -38.23
CA THR A 4 -17.01 8.40 -37.40
C THR A 4 -16.10 7.25 -37.07
N THR A 5 -15.76 7.09 -35.80
CA THR A 5 -15.04 5.95 -35.26
C THR A 5 -15.95 4.72 -35.37
N LEU A 6 -15.61 3.80 -36.28
CA LEU A 6 -16.24 2.50 -36.41
C LEU A 6 -15.92 1.66 -35.15
N LYS A 7 -16.89 1.50 -34.27
CA LYS A 7 -16.92 0.48 -33.23
C LYS A 7 -16.78 -0.89 -33.93
N ARG A 8 -15.70 -1.62 -33.61
CA ARG A 8 -15.49 -3.00 -34.08
C ARG A 8 -16.73 -3.80 -33.68
N ARG A 9 -17.48 -4.27 -34.69
CA ARG A 9 -18.52 -5.25 -34.48
C ARG A 9 -17.81 -6.56 -34.20
N GLU A 10 -17.88 -7.04 -32.96
CA GLU A 10 -17.61 -8.44 -32.66
C GLU A 10 -18.45 -9.31 -33.54
N THR A 11 -17.85 -10.24 -34.23
CA THR A 11 -18.59 -11.12 -35.14
C THR A 11 -19.36 -12.10 -34.29
N LEU A 12 -20.59 -12.45 -34.74
CA LEU A 12 -21.42 -13.47 -34.06
C LEU A 12 -20.65 -14.76 -33.77
N THR A 13 -19.64 -15.07 -34.58
CA THR A 13 -18.74 -16.20 -34.41
C THR A 13 -17.88 -16.11 -33.17
N GLU A 14 -17.31 -14.94 -32.86
CA GLU A 14 -16.48 -14.71 -31.63
C GLU A 14 -17.38 -14.82 -30.37
N ILE A 15 -18.60 -14.34 -30.43
CA ILE A 15 -19.58 -14.48 -29.34
C ILE A 15 -19.99 -15.94 -29.14
N PHE A 16 -20.14 -16.70 -30.22
CA PHE A 16 -20.49 -18.13 -30.15
C PHE A 16 -19.31 -18.98 -29.65
N GLU A 17 -18.07 -18.68 -30.05
CA GLU A 17 -16.86 -19.36 -29.54
C GLU A 17 -16.69 -19.14 -28.04
N ASP A 18 -16.84 -17.90 -27.53
CA ASP A 18 -16.80 -17.62 -26.09
C ASP A 18 -17.90 -18.34 -25.29
N ILE A 19 -19.12 -18.51 -25.89
CA ILE A 19 -20.23 -19.25 -25.25
C ILE A 19 -19.96 -20.76 -25.26
N PHE A 20 -19.33 -21.29 -26.31
CA PHE A 20 -19.00 -22.72 -26.41
C PHE A 20 -17.84 -23.07 -25.46
N ASP A 21 -16.83 -22.24 -25.31
CA ASP A 21 -15.75 -22.43 -24.33
C ASP A 21 -16.27 -22.39 -22.88
N GLU A 22 -17.26 -21.53 -22.57
CA GLU A 22 -17.95 -21.53 -21.27
C GLU A 22 -18.84 -22.77 -21.06
N ALA A 23 -19.46 -23.29 -22.11
CA ALA A 23 -20.28 -24.49 -22.04
C ALA A 23 -19.45 -25.77 -21.88
N ASP A 24 -18.30 -25.86 -22.54
CA ASP A 24 -17.39 -27.01 -22.44
C ASP A 24 -16.67 -27.05 -21.07
N ALA A 25 -16.34 -25.91 -20.52
CA ALA A 25 -15.78 -25.80 -19.15
C ALA A 25 -16.78 -26.19 -18.05
N LEU A 26 -18.08 -26.17 -18.35
CA LEU A 26 -19.18 -26.54 -17.44
C LEU A 26 -19.73 -27.95 -17.68
N ALA A 27 -19.34 -28.63 -18.76
CA ALA A 27 -19.89 -29.92 -19.16
C ALA A 27 -19.68 -31.06 -18.15
N ASP A 28 -18.64 -30.93 -17.30
CA ASP A 28 -18.30 -31.90 -16.23
C ASP A 28 -18.75 -31.45 -14.82
N VAL A 29 -19.42 -30.27 -14.68
CA VAL A 29 -19.81 -29.73 -13.37
C VAL A 29 -21.28 -30.06 -13.11
N ASP A 30 -21.56 -30.80 -12.02
CA ASP A 30 -22.92 -31.02 -11.53
C ASP A 30 -23.67 -29.68 -11.42
N GLU A 31 -24.92 -29.65 -11.91
CA GLU A 31 -25.77 -28.44 -11.97
C GLU A 31 -25.88 -27.74 -10.58
N GLY A 32 -25.87 -28.52 -9.52
CA GLY A 32 -25.85 -28.02 -8.14
C GLY A 32 -24.57 -27.25 -7.79
N THR A 33 -23.42 -27.77 -8.18
CA THR A 33 -22.09 -27.18 -7.93
C THR A 33 -21.91 -25.90 -8.74
N GLY A 34 -22.38 -25.85 -9.99
CA GLY A 34 -22.35 -24.64 -10.82
C GLY A 34 -23.19 -23.49 -10.23
N LYS A 35 -24.39 -23.81 -9.70
CA LYS A 35 -25.25 -22.83 -9.02
C LYS A 35 -24.59 -22.30 -7.73
N GLN A 36 -23.95 -23.17 -6.92
CA GLN A 36 -23.23 -22.77 -5.71
C GLN A 36 -22.04 -21.86 -6.04
N LEU A 37 -21.24 -22.19 -7.04
CA LEU A 37 -20.12 -21.34 -7.48
C LEU A 37 -20.62 -19.95 -7.90
N SER A 38 -21.67 -19.89 -8.72
CA SER A 38 -22.26 -18.61 -9.15
C SER A 38 -22.75 -17.77 -7.98
N GLN A 39 -23.31 -18.41 -6.94
CA GLN A 39 -23.75 -17.73 -5.73
C GLN A 39 -22.56 -17.16 -4.93
N LEU A 40 -21.50 -17.95 -4.75
CA LEU A 40 -20.28 -17.51 -4.06
C LEU A 40 -19.58 -16.36 -4.79
N VAL A 41 -19.51 -16.40 -6.12
CA VAL A 41 -18.97 -15.30 -6.93
C VAL A 41 -19.80 -14.02 -6.75
N ARG A 42 -21.13 -14.11 -6.74
CA ARG A 42 -22.00 -12.94 -6.47
C ARG A 42 -21.80 -12.40 -5.06
N GLN A 43 -21.66 -13.29 -4.07
CA GLN A 43 -21.37 -12.87 -2.68
C GLN A 43 -20.01 -12.17 -2.59
N LEU A 44 -18.97 -12.73 -3.21
CA LEU A 44 -17.65 -12.12 -3.23
C LEU A 44 -17.69 -10.72 -3.85
N ARG A 45 -18.32 -10.57 -5.01
CA ARG A 45 -18.50 -9.24 -5.64
C ARG A 45 -19.26 -8.25 -4.77
N SER A 46 -20.31 -8.72 -4.08
CA SER A 46 -21.06 -7.87 -3.15
C SER A 46 -20.21 -7.40 -1.99
N VAL A 47 -19.39 -8.30 -1.44
CA VAL A 47 -18.47 -7.95 -0.34
C VAL A 47 -17.39 -6.99 -0.82
N GLU A 48 -16.79 -7.21 -1.99
CA GLU A 48 -15.81 -6.29 -2.57
C GLU A 48 -16.39 -4.88 -2.76
N GLN A 49 -17.63 -4.78 -3.27
CA GLN A 49 -18.32 -3.49 -3.41
C GLN A 49 -18.59 -2.82 -2.06
N GLN A 50 -19.02 -3.55 -1.05
CA GLN A 50 -19.23 -3.01 0.30
C GLN A 50 -17.94 -2.49 0.93
N ILE A 51 -16.82 -3.17 0.68
CA ILE A 51 -15.50 -2.71 1.13
C ILE A 51 -15.16 -1.38 0.45
N GLU A 52 -15.28 -1.29 -0.88
CA GLU A 52 -15.01 -0.05 -1.63
C GLU A 52 -15.89 1.12 -1.15
N ASP A 53 -17.19 0.90 -0.99
CA ASP A 53 -18.13 1.90 -0.49
C ASP A 53 -17.79 2.36 0.93
N THR A 54 -17.39 1.41 1.80
CA THR A 54 -16.99 1.69 3.19
C THR A 54 -15.69 2.49 3.25
N GLU A 55 -14.71 2.16 2.43
CA GLU A 55 -13.45 2.90 2.33
C GLU A 55 -13.68 4.33 1.84
N GLN A 56 -14.56 4.51 0.85
CA GLN A 56 -14.94 5.83 0.36
C GLN A 56 -15.68 6.63 1.43
N HIS A 57 -16.60 6.00 2.15
CA HIS A 57 -17.31 6.64 3.27
C HIS A 57 -16.34 7.03 4.38
N LEU A 58 -15.41 6.15 4.76
CA LEU A 58 -14.37 6.42 5.74
C LEU A 58 -13.49 7.63 5.33
N LYS A 59 -13.16 7.73 4.04
CA LYS A 59 -12.41 8.88 3.51
C LYS A 59 -13.18 10.18 3.68
N THR A 60 -14.49 10.16 3.40
CA THR A 60 -15.38 11.33 3.58
C THR A 60 -15.46 11.75 5.05
N LEU A 61 -15.68 10.80 5.96
CA LEU A 61 -15.72 11.08 7.40
C LEU A 61 -14.40 11.63 7.95
N LYS A 62 -13.26 11.14 7.46
CA LYS A 62 -11.93 11.67 7.82
C LYS A 62 -11.75 13.12 7.36
N ALA A 63 -12.21 13.45 6.15
CA ALA A 63 -12.14 14.82 5.63
C ALA A 63 -13.06 15.77 6.43
N GLU A 64 -14.28 15.32 6.76
CA GLU A 64 -15.22 16.08 7.59
C GLU A 64 -14.65 16.30 9.00
N LYS A 65 -14.14 15.23 9.64
CA LYS A 65 -13.46 15.35 10.94
C LYS A 65 -12.33 16.37 10.89
N GLN A 66 -11.50 16.32 9.85
CA GLN A 66 -10.39 17.26 9.68
C GLN A 66 -10.89 18.69 9.56
N LYS A 67 -11.90 18.95 8.74
CA LYS A 67 -12.50 20.27 8.58
C LYS A 67 -13.05 20.79 9.91
N LEU A 68 -13.80 19.98 10.64
CA LEU A 68 -14.34 20.37 11.94
C LEU A 68 -13.24 20.68 12.95
N SER A 69 -12.20 19.81 13.04
CA SER A 69 -11.16 19.91 14.07
C SER A 69 -10.10 20.98 13.78
N ILE A 70 -9.83 21.32 12.52
CA ILE A 70 -8.76 22.26 12.15
C ILE A 70 -9.29 23.64 11.73
N GLU A 71 -10.51 23.69 11.20
CA GLU A 71 -11.08 24.94 10.69
C GLU A 71 -12.28 25.40 11.51
N SER A 72 -13.38 24.62 11.50
CA SER A 72 -14.67 25.12 11.98
C SER A 72 -14.68 25.39 13.48
N ILE A 73 -14.22 24.45 14.31
CA ILE A 73 -14.20 24.61 15.77
C ILE A 73 -13.18 25.66 16.20
N PRO A 74 -11.88 25.62 15.75
CA PRO A 74 -10.90 26.63 16.13
C PRO A 74 -11.32 28.05 15.74
N ASN A 75 -11.87 28.24 14.54
CA ASN A 75 -12.30 29.58 14.07
C ASN A 75 -13.44 30.13 14.95
N LEU A 76 -14.41 29.28 15.29
CA LEU A 76 -15.50 29.71 16.18
C LEU A 76 -14.99 30.01 17.60
N MET A 77 -14.04 29.23 18.12
CA MET A 77 -13.41 29.52 19.40
C MET A 77 -12.62 30.82 19.39
N ASP A 78 -11.97 31.15 18.27
CA ASP A 78 -11.28 32.43 18.06
C ASP A 78 -12.29 33.62 18.06
N GLU A 79 -13.40 33.49 17.37
CA GLU A 79 -14.46 34.50 17.34
C GLU A 79 -15.04 34.73 18.75
N MET A 80 -15.16 33.69 19.55
CA MET A 80 -15.62 33.76 20.93
C MET A 80 -14.54 34.23 21.92
N GLY A 81 -13.27 34.28 21.52
CA GLY A 81 -12.14 34.64 22.38
C GLY A 81 -11.85 33.61 23.48
N VAL A 82 -12.17 32.33 23.25
CA VAL A 82 -12.01 31.26 24.22
C VAL A 82 -10.94 30.26 23.76
N GLU A 83 -10.05 29.84 24.66
CA GLU A 83 -9.05 28.81 24.39
C GLU A 83 -9.52 27.42 24.79
N ARG A 84 -10.49 27.36 25.72
CA ARG A 84 -11.07 26.11 26.23
C ARG A 84 -12.56 26.28 26.50
N LEU A 85 -13.32 25.26 26.19
CA LEU A 85 -14.76 25.21 26.41
C LEU A 85 -15.20 23.79 26.75
N ASP A 86 -16.07 23.64 27.70
CA ASP A 86 -16.71 22.34 28.05
C ASP A 86 -18.12 22.30 27.44
N VAL A 87 -18.36 21.30 26.59
CA VAL A 87 -19.64 21.08 25.89
C VAL A 87 -20.05 19.63 26.05
N ASP A 88 -21.24 19.37 26.51
CA ASP A 88 -21.84 18.04 26.66
C ASP A 88 -20.94 17.02 27.41
N GLY A 89 -20.18 17.48 28.39
CA GLY A 89 -19.25 16.65 29.16
C GLY A 89 -17.91 16.36 28.48
N VAL A 90 -17.64 17.01 27.35
CA VAL A 90 -16.37 16.94 26.63
C VAL A 90 -15.66 18.29 26.71
N SER A 91 -14.38 18.29 27.08
CA SER A 91 -13.55 19.49 27.06
C SER A 91 -12.91 19.66 25.70
N VAL A 92 -13.15 20.81 25.07
CA VAL A 92 -12.55 21.22 23.80
C VAL A 92 -11.50 22.29 24.09
N GLU A 93 -10.28 22.07 23.63
CA GLU A 93 -9.16 23.00 23.83
C GLU A 93 -8.51 23.28 22.48
N ARG A 94 -8.27 24.55 22.19
CA ARG A 94 -7.54 24.99 21.01
C ARG A 94 -6.02 24.84 21.22
N LYS A 95 -5.39 24.01 20.39
CA LYS A 95 -3.93 23.79 20.43
C LYS A 95 -3.30 24.13 19.11
N LEU A 96 -2.16 24.84 19.16
CA LEU A 96 -1.33 25.03 17.99
C LEU A 96 -0.76 23.68 17.53
N ILE A 97 -1.11 23.27 16.32
CA ILE A 97 -0.57 22.07 15.66
C ILE A 97 0.39 22.53 14.58
N VAL A 98 1.66 22.16 14.71
CA VAL A 98 2.67 22.42 13.68
C VAL A 98 2.98 21.11 12.97
N GLN A 99 2.73 21.09 11.66
CA GLN A 99 3.16 20.00 10.78
C GLN A 99 4.19 20.55 9.82
N ALA A 100 5.36 19.94 9.80
CA ALA A 100 6.46 20.34 8.92
C ALA A 100 7.08 19.11 8.26
N SER A 101 7.27 19.18 6.97
CA SER A 101 8.04 18.22 6.20
C SER A 101 8.72 18.94 5.04
N ILE A 102 9.94 18.56 4.71
CA ILE A 102 10.65 19.13 3.57
C ILE A 102 10.33 18.29 2.34
N PRO A 103 9.56 18.82 1.36
CA PRO A 103 9.31 18.14 0.10
C PRO A 103 10.62 17.82 -0.63
N VAL A 104 10.67 16.72 -1.36
CA VAL A 104 11.89 16.30 -2.08
C VAL A 104 12.41 17.41 -3.01
N ALA A 105 11.50 18.09 -3.71
CA ALA A 105 11.84 19.19 -4.62
C ALA A 105 12.48 20.40 -3.92
N ASN A 106 12.21 20.62 -2.64
CA ASN A 106 12.71 21.77 -1.87
C ASN A 106 13.89 21.41 -0.95
N ARG A 107 14.35 20.16 -0.99
CA ARG A 107 15.30 19.62 -0.01
C ARG A 107 16.65 20.36 -0.05
N GLU A 108 17.20 20.60 -1.22
CA GLU A 108 18.46 21.34 -1.38
C GLU A 108 18.35 22.75 -0.81
N GLN A 109 17.34 23.50 -1.24
CA GLN A 109 17.13 24.89 -0.79
C GLN A 109 16.88 24.98 0.72
N ALA A 110 16.12 24.02 1.28
CA ALA A 110 15.86 23.98 2.71
C ALA A 110 17.14 23.71 3.52
N PHE A 111 18.00 22.79 3.04
CA PHE A 111 19.27 22.50 3.70
C PHE A 111 20.27 23.65 3.56
N GLU A 112 20.29 24.33 2.42
CA GLU A 112 21.10 25.53 2.21
C GLU A 112 20.65 26.65 3.16
N TRP A 113 19.35 26.92 3.22
CA TRP A 113 18.79 27.88 4.16
C TRP A 113 19.13 27.57 5.63
N LEU A 114 19.07 26.30 6.04
CA LEU A 114 19.45 25.89 7.40
C LEU A 114 20.93 26.18 7.69
N ARG A 115 21.85 25.92 6.75
CA ARG A 115 23.28 26.21 6.90
C ARG A 115 23.57 27.71 6.98
N ASP A 116 22.93 28.48 6.10
CA ASP A 116 23.11 29.93 6.04
C ASP A 116 22.63 30.62 7.34
N ASN A 117 21.63 30.03 8.00
CA ASN A 117 21.11 30.53 9.28
C ASN A 117 21.75 29.86 10.52
N HIS A 118 22.81 29.06 10.36
CA HIS A 118 23.47 28.34 11.43
C HIS A 118 22.56 27.40 12.25
N LEU A 119 21.61 26.76 11.55
CA LEU A 119 20.63 25.81 12.09
C LEU A 119 20.86 24.39 11.55
N ASP A 120 22.07 24.11 11.10
CA ASP A 120 22.45 22.84 10.46
C ASP A 120 22.61 21.67 11.44
N ASP A 121 22.57 21.92 12.74
CA ASP A 121 22.56 20.91 13.80
C ASP A 121 21.38 19.94 13.76
N ILE A 122 20.26 20.35 13.13
CA ILE A 122 19.10 19.49 12.92
C ILE A 122 19.23 18.60 11.66
N ILE A 123 20.23 18.83 10.80
CA ILE A 123 20.47 18.02 9.60
C ILE A 123 21.18 16.73 10.00
N LYS A 124 20.52 15.60 9.74
CA LYS A 124 21.11 14.28 9.94
C LYS A 124 21.51 13.68 8.61
N ASN A 125 22.66 13.01 8.59
CA ASN A 125 23.16 12.30 7.43
C ASN A 125 23.30 10.81 7.77
N ASP A 126 22.63 9.98 7.01
CA ASP A 126 22.78 8.53 7.06
C ASP A 126 23.59 8.07 5.84
N VAL A 127 24.68 7.35 6.07
CA VAL A 127 25.46 6.70 5.00
C VAL A 127 25.05 5.24 4.95
N VAL A 128 24.50 4.82 3.83
CA VAL A 128 24.01 3.46 3.62
C VAL A 128 24.86 2.77 2.57
N CYS A 129 25.54 1.69 2.97
CA CYS A 129 26.22 0.77 2.08
C CYS A 129 25.36 -0.45 1.86
N SER A 130 25.10 -0.80 0.61
CA SER A 130 24.29 -1.99 0.25
C SER A 130 25.19 -3.06 -0.36
N PHE A 131 25.09 -4.28 0.18
CA PHE A 131 25.87 -5.43 -0.26
C PHE A 131 24.94 -6.46 -0.88
N GLY A 132 25.36 -7.04 -2.00
CA GLY A 132 24.62 -8.06 -2.73
C GLY A 132 24.91 -9.47 -2.24
N LYS A 133 24.36 -10.44 -2.96
CA LYS A 133 24.58 -11.88 -2.68
C LYS A 133 26.07 -12.22 -2.68
N GLY A 134 26.54 -12.88 -1.63
CA GLY A 134 27.93 -13.34 -1.50
C GLY A 134 28.94 -12.26 -1.08
N GLN A 135 28.49 -11.09 -0.69
CA GLN A 135 29.34 -9.97 -0.23
C GLN A 135 29.37 -9.82 1.29
N ASP A 136 29.00 -10.85 2.03
CA ASP A 136 28.93 -10.80 3.50
C ASP A 136 30.29 -10.47 4.14
N ASN A 137 31.40 -11.00 3.60
CA ASN A 137 32.75 -10.68 4.09
C ASN A 137 33.10 -9.20 3.88
N LEU A 138 32.77 -8.66 2.70
CA LEU A 138 33.00 -7.24 2.40
C LEU A 138 32.17 -6.35 3.32
N ALA A 139 30.93 -6.74 3.63
CA ALA A 139 30.09 -6.05 4.58
C ALA A 139 30.74 -6.04 5.97
N GLY A 140 31.28 -7.17 6.42
CA GLY A 140 32.02 -7.30 7.69
C GLY A 140 33.24 -6.41 7.73
N ASP A 141 34.03 -6.37 6.67
CA ASP A 141 35.24 -5.55 6.57
C ASP A 141 34.91 -4.05 6.68
N VAL A 142 33.87 -3.58 5.98
CA VAL A 142 33.41 -2.18 6.04
C VAL A 142 32.94 -1.82 7.45
N VAL A 143 32.18 -2.70 8.10
CA VAL A 143 31.73 -2.52 9.48
C VAL A 143 32.94 -2.39 10.43
N GLY A 144 33.94 -3.28 10.30
CA GLY A 144 35.17 -3.24 11.10
C GLY A 144 35.92 -1.92 10.94
N ILE A 145 36.13 -1.46 9.71
CA ILE A 145 36.81 -0.18 9.43
C ILE A 145 36.08 1.01 10.07
N LEU A 146 34.75 1.03 9.99
CA LEU A 146 33.96 2.12 10.57
C LEU A 146 34.00 2.10 12.10
N GLN A 147 33.94 0.90 12.71
CA GLN A 147 34.03 0.74 14.17
C GLN A 147 35.40 1.13 14.70
N GLU A 148 36.49 0.76 14.01
CA GLU A 148 37.85 1.20 14.36
C GLU A 148 38.03 2.72 14.33
N LYS A 149 37.29 3.41 13.46
CA LYS A 149 37.23 4.87 13.38
C LYS A 149 36.27 5.51 14.38
N GLY A 150 35.63 4.74 15.24
CA GLY A 150 34.71 5.22 16.27
C GLY A 150 33.30 5.59 15.77
N PHE A 151 32.92 5.21 14.56
CA PHE A 151 31.57 5.47 14.07
C PHE A 151 30.57 4.45 14.63
N PRO A 152 29.38 4.88 15.09
CA PRO A 152 28.30 3.96 15.44
C PRO A 152 27.76 3.29 14.18
N VAL A 153 27.86 1.98 14.09
CA VAL A 153 27.42 1.21 12.93
C VAL A 153 26.21 0.36 13.29
N THR A 154 25.15 0.49 12.52
CA THR A 154 23.98 -0.40 12.59
C THR A 154 23.93 -1.27 11.35
N THR A 155 23.91 -2.58 11.53
CA THR A 155 23.77 -3.54 10.44
C THR A 155 22.35 -4.11 10.39
N LYS A 156 21.81 -4.32 9.18
CA LYS A 156 20.52 -4.95 8.96
C LYS A 156 20.64 -6.03 7.90
N THR A 157 20.49 -7.28 8.32
CA THR A 157 20.42 -8.42 7.39
C THR A 157 18.97 -8.76 7.12
N TYR A 158 18.60 -8.86 5.85
CA TYR A 158 17.22 -9.17 5.45
C TYR A 158 17.18 -9.81 4.06
N VAL A 159 16.10 -10.53 3.81
CA VAL A 159 15.74 -10.97 2.45
C VAL A 159 14.59 -10.08 1.99
N HIS A 160 14.72 -9.53 0.79
CA HIS A 160 13.64 -8.70 0.24
C HIS A 160 12.35 -9.53 0.07
N PRO A 161 11.18 -9.04 0.49
CA PRO A 161 9.94 -9.81 0.49
C PRO A 161 9.58 -10.42 -0.87
N SER A 162 9.81 -9.69 -1.98
CA SER A 162 9.56 -10.22 -3.33
C SER A 162 10.51 -11.36 -3.71
N THR A 163 11.77 -11.29 -3.29
CA THR A 163 12.77 -12.35 -3.50
C THR A 163 12.41 -13.60 -2.71
N LEU A 164 12.00 -13.42 -1.43
CA LEU A 164 11.53 -14.54 -0.60
C LEU A 164 10.30 -15.20 -1.21
N LYS A 165 9.31 -14.40 -1.65
CA LYS A 165 8.10 -14.90 -2.30
C LYS A 165 8.41 -15.71 -3.56
N ALA A 166 9.30 -15.21 -4.43
CA ALA A 166 9.74 -15.90 -5.64
C ALA A 166 10.47 -17.22 -5.30
N PHE A 167 11.35 -17.19 -4.32
CA PHE A 167 12.08 -18.37 -3.84
C PHE A 167 11.15 -19.45 -3.30
N VAL A 168 10.19 -19.08 -2.45
CA VAL A 168 9.20 -20.03 -1.89
C VAL A 168 8.36 -20.65 -3.01
N LYS A 169 7.87 -19.80 -3.94
CA LYS A 169 7.08 -20.24 -5.09
C LYS A 169 7.86 -21.24 -5.96
N GLU A 170 9.10 -20.91 -6.33
CA GLU A 170 9.96 -21.76 -7.16
C GLU A 170 10.22 -23.13 -6.49
N ARG A 171 10.50 -23.14 -5.18
CA ARG A 171 10.74 -24.39 -4.46
C ARG A 171 9.48 -25.25 -4.41
N PHE A 172 8.32 -24.64 -4.17
CA PHE A 172 7.03 -25.32 -4.16
C PHE A 172 6.69 -25.93 -5.52
N GLU A 173 6.81 -25.16 -6.60
CA GLU A 173 6.54 -25.59 -7.98
C GLU A 173 7.47 -26.73 -8.42
N ASN A 174 8.72 -26.74 -7.96
CA ASN A 174 9.70 -27.78 -8.25
C ASN A 174 9.66 -28.99 -7.29
N GLY A 175 8.69 -29.06 -6.38
CA GLY A 175 8.57 -30.13 -5.39
C GLY A 175 9.73 -30.23 -4.41
N LYS A 176 10.50 -29.13 -4.24
CA LYS A 176 11.63 -29.10 -3.30
C LYS A 176 11.13 -28.80 -1.88
N PRO A 177 11.66 -29.49 -0.86
CA PRO A 177 11.23 -29.28 0.51
C PRO A 177 11.51 -27.84 0.96
N ILE A 178 10.55 -27.26 1.65
CA ILE A 178 10.66 -25.95 2.30
C ILE A 178 9.80 -25.95 3.56
N ASP A 179 10.34 -25.43 4.64
CA ASP A 179 9.61 -25.23 5.89
C ASP A 179 8.82 -23.93 5.81
N LEU A 180 7.53 -24.04 5.51
CA LEU A 180 6.65 -22.88 5.33
C LEU A 180 6.46 -22.09 6.62
N ASP A 181 6.42 -22.78 7.78
CA ASP A 181 6.23 -22.13 9.09
C ASP A 181 7.46 -21.30 9.46
N LEU A 182 8.67 -21.84 9.23
CA LEU A 182 9.92 -21.11 9.46
C LEU A 182 10.01 -19.81 8.65
N PHE A 183 9.52 -19.83 7.40
CA PHE A 183 9.53 -18.65 6.52
C PHE A 183 8.27 -17.77 6.64
N GLY A 184 7.33 -18.14 7.51
CA GLY A 184 6.03 -17.49 7.61
C GLY A 184 5.29 -17.45 6.26
N ALA A 185 5.46 -18.51 5.46
CA ALA A 185 4.93 -18.60 4.12
C ALA A 185 3.59 -19.34 4.10
N PHE A 186 2.66 -18.81 3.33
CA PHE A 186 1.34 -19.41 3.10
C PHE A 186 1.11 -19.57 1.61
N ILE A 187 0.79 -20.78 1.16
CA ILE A 187 0.52 -21.09 -0.23
C ILE A 187 -0.92 -21.55 -0.34
N THR A 188 -1.72 -20.83 -1.12
CA THR A 188 -3.12 -21.15 -1.38
C THR A 188 -3.54 -20.68 -2.77
N ASN A 189 -4.61 -21.29 -3.28
CA ASN A 189 -5.30 -20.81 -4.47
C ASN A 189 -6.36 -19.80 -4.03
N ALA A 190 -6.33 -18.61 -4.61
CA ALA A 190 -7.33 -17.58 -4.37
C ALA A 190 -8.15 -17.31 -5.63
N ALA A 191 -9.45 -17.17 -5.48
CA ALA A 191 -10.31 -16.70 -6.54
C ALA A 191 -10.07 -15.20 -6.78
N GLN A 192 -9.91 -14.80 -8.04
CA GLN A 192 -9.77 -13.41 -8.43
C GLN A 192 -10.87 -13.08 -9.46
N ILE A 193 -11.68 -12.08 -9.15
CA ILE A 193 -12.68 -11.58 -10.09
C ILE A 193 -12.03 -10.54 -11.00
N ARG A 194 -12.15 -10.72 -12.31
CA ARG A 194 -11.74 -9.74 -13.31
C ARG A 194 -12.97 -9.31 -14.11
N ARG A 195 -13.14 -8.00 -14.30
CA ARG A 195 -14.18 -7.52 -15.22
C ARG A 195 -13.73 -7.85 -16.65
N LYS A 196 -14.53 -8.58 -17.41
CA LYS A 196 -14.32 -8.69 -18.86
C LYS A 196 -14.55 -7.29 -19.45
N ALA A 197 -13.62 -6.83 -20.27
CA ALA A 197 -13.70 -5.54 -20.98
C ALA A 197 -14.78 -5.60 -22.05
#